data_20af2ae12ce8150630bab623f5b5f2e7
#
_entry.id   20af2ae12ce8150630bab623f5b5f2e7
#
_cell.length_a   1.000
_cell.length_b   1.000
_cell.length_c   1.000
_cell.angle_alpha   90.00
_cell.angle_beta   90.00
_cell.angle_gamma   90.00
#
_symmetry.space_group_name_H-M   'P 1'
#
loop_
_entity.id
_entity.type
_entity.pdbx_description
1 polymer ?
#
loop_
_entity_poly.entity_id
_entity_poly.type
_entity_poly.pdbx_seq_one_letter_code
_entity_poly.pdbx_strand_id
1 'polypeptide(L)'
;GIVEQVGEKVTDLKVGDMVATGYEGCGHCPACREGHIDQCEEIRNDTEDGYKWGFFGFSNYCVKNSSGVYKVANDLNPSEAGFMEPLATVIHGAKKLRLKPFETVVVIGAGTMGLINAQTAKAYGCRVIVSEMIPKKIETAKAMGFEVIDCNESDPVEKVKELTEGIGADAVIVAVGATSANSQGLEMLKQNDGRMLLFAAGYPVPELKVDSNMLHYRKMELIGTFGADHEDFKEAAQALSTKVVDVSKLVEEKKFPLSRLQEAYEEASKPGMYRVSVMLDEE
;
A
#
# COMPACT_ATOMS: atom_id res chain seq x y z
N GLY A 1 -0.47 14.17 -11.82
CA GLY A 1 -0.75 15.39 -12.64
C GLY A 1 0.48 15.99 -13.29
N ILE A 2 0.27 17.10 -13.96
CA ILE A 2 1.36 17.89 -14.59
C ILE A 2 1.47 19.22 -13.88
N VAL A 3 2.70 19.68 -13.64
CA VAL A 3 2.94 20.98 -13.01
C VAL A 3 2.60 22.09 -14.02
N GLU A 4 1.61 22.94 -13.71
CA GLU A 4 1.18 24.06 -14.53
C GLU A 4 1.87 25.38 -14.14
N GLN A 5 2.08 25.58 -12.83
CA GLN A 5 2.77 26.74 -12.27
C GLN A 5 3.61 26.36 -11.07
N VAL A 6 4.67 27.11 -10.84
CA VAL A 6 5.52 27.00 -9.66
C VAL A 6 5.68 28.36 -8.98
N GLY A 7 5.69 28.38 -7.65
CA GLY A 7 6.00 29.60 -6.88
C GLY A 7 7.48 29.99 -7.02
N GLU A 8 7.81 31.25 -6.81
CA GLU A 8 9.16 31.81 -7.00
C GLU A 8 10.25 31.12 -6.14
N LYS A 9 9.87 30.49 -5.04
CA LYS A 9 10.79 29.80 -4.11
C LYS A 9 10.96 28.30 -4.42
N VAL A 10 10.21 27.76 -5.37
CA VAL A 10 10.30 26.34 -5.75
C VAL A 10 11.47 26.16 -6.71
N THR A 11 12.42 25.33 -6.35
CA THR A 11 13.66 25.12 -7.11
C THR A 11 13.83 23.72 -7.67
N ASP A 12 13.06 22.77 -7.18
CA ASP A 12 13.14 21.33 -7.49
C ASP A 12 12.08 20.84 -8.49
N LEU A 13 11.06 21.67 -8.75
CA LEU A 13 9.98 21.42 -9.72
C LEU A 13 9.96 22.49 -10.81
N LYS A 14 9.51 22.11 -12.00
CA LYS A 14 9.30 23.05 -13.13
C LYS A 14 8.01 22.70 -13.86
N VAL A 15 7.46 23.68 -14.57
CA VAL A 15 6.31 23.51 -15.46
C VAL A 15 6.58 22.37 -16.45
N GLY A 16 5.60 21.48 -16.62
CA GLY A 16 5.67 20.28 -17.45
C GLY A 16 6.22 19.03 -16.75
N ASP A 17 6.71 19.12 -15.51
CA ASP A 17 7.09 17.92 -14.76
C ASP A 17 5.84 17.08 -14.46
N MET A 18 5.94 15.77 -14.68
CA MET A 18 4.94 14.83 -14.22
C MET A 18 5.16 14.51 -12.74
N VAL A 19 4.10 14.61 -11.97
CA VAL A 19 4.16 14.50 -10.49
C VAL A 19 2.99 13.69 -9.93
N ALA A 20 3.22 13.13 -8.75
CA ALA A 20 2.19 12.63 -7.87
C ALA A 20 2.27 13.36 -6.52
N THR A 21 1.16 13.44 -5.80
CA THR A 21 1.09 14.17 -4.53
C THR A 21 0.97 13.21 -3.35
N GLY A 22 1.69 13.51 -2.29
CA GLY A 22 1.62 12.83 -1.00
C GLY A 22 1.01 13.73 0.08
N TYR A 23 1.32 13.44 1.33
CA TYR A 23 0.90 14.25 2.47
C TYR A 23 1.73 15.52 2.58
N GLU A 24 1.10 16.55 3.14
CA GLU A 24 1.74 17.84 3.41
C GLU A 24 1.78 18.05 4.93
N GLY A 25 2.96 18.01 5.51
CA GLY A 25 3.12 18.39 6.92
C GLY A 25 3.20 19.91 7.06
N CYS A 26 2.81 20.45 8.23
CA CYS A 26 2.94 21.88 8.53
C CYS A 26 4.42 22.35 8.63
N GLY A 27 5.36 21.43 8.79
CA GLY A 27 6.81 21.68 8.90
C GLY A 27 7.29 22.21 10.25
N HIS A 28 6.40 22.55 11.19
CA HIS A 28 6.77 23.18 12.45
C HIS A 28 6.29 22.47 13.72
N CYS A 29 5.27 21.60 13.67
CA CYS A 29 4.89 20.79 14.82
C CYS A 29 5.97 19.76 15.17
N PRO A 30 5.97 19.20 16.39
CA PRO A 30 6.97 18.21 16.80
C PRO A 30 7.09 17.03 15.82
N ALA A 31 5.97 16.43 15.44
CA ALA A 31 5.96 15.30 14.52
C ALA A 31 6.61 15.63 13.16
N CYS A 32 6.27 16.78 12.56
CA CYS A 32 6.88 17.21 11.30
C CYS A 32 8.39 17.45 11.44
N ARG A 33 8.85 18.00 12.55
CA ARG A 33 10.29 18.24 12.80
C ARG A 33 11.08 16.95 12.98
N GLU A 34 10.42 15.90 13.46
CA GLU A 34 10.97 14.55 13.59
C GLU A 34 10.86 13.71 12.29
N GLY A 35 10.17 14.25 11.25
CA GLY A 35 10.00 13.58 9.97
C GLY A 35 8.69 12.79 9.83
N HIS A 36 7.86 12.75 10.89
CA HIS A 36 6.60 12.00 10.94
C HIS A 36 5.43 12.84 10.44
N ILE A 37 5.37 13.10 9.14
CA ILE A 37 4.34 13.97 8.54
C ILE A 37 2.93 13.36 8.61
N ASP A 38 2.82 12.04 8.61
CA ASP A 38 1.56 11.30 8.80
C ASP A 38 0.90 11.60 10.16
N GLN A 39 1.69 12.08 11.13
CA GLN A 39 1.26 12.44 12.48
C GLN A 39 1.12 13.96 12.68
N CYS A 40 1.18 14.74 11.60
CA CYS A 40 1.05 16.19 11.66
C CYS A 40 -0.27 16.60 12.31
N GLU A 41 -0.18 17.42 13.37
CA GLU A 41 -1.35 17.88 14.14
C GLU A 41 -2.28 18.74 13.29
N GLU A 42 -1.76 19.56 12.39
CA GLU A 42 -2.55 20.44 11.52
C GLU A 42 -3.31 19.68 10.45
N ILE A 43 -2.71 18.64 9.84
CA ILE A 43 -3.44 17.77 8.88
C ILE A 43 -4.65 17.11 9.54
N ARG A 44 -4.51 16.71 10.81
CA ARG A 44 -5.59 16.05 11.55
C ARG A 44 -6.70 17.00 11.97
N ASN A 45 -6.37 18.28 12.14
CA ASN A 45 -7.30 19.29 12.64
C ASN A 45 -7.92 20.17 11.54
N ASP A 46 -7.40 20.10 10.31
CA ASP A 46 -7.83 20.94 9.19
C ASP A 46 -9.07 20.38 8.50
N THR A 47 -10.20 20.44 9.20
CA THR A 47 -11.49 20.00 8.66
C THR A 47 -12.28 21.13 8.00
N GLU A 48 -12.01 22.40 8.32
CA GLU A 48 -12.81 23.53 7.85
C GLU A 48 -12.33 24.10 6.50
N ASP A 49 -11.03 24.07 6.22
CA ASP A 49 -10.40 24.67 5.03
C ASP A 49 -9.93 23.66 3.97
N GLY A 50 -9.99 22.36 4.23
CA GLY A 50 -9.50 21.29 3.35
C GLY A 50 -10.12 21.25 1.95
N TYR A 51 -11.31 21.83 1.78
CA TYR A 51 -11.98 21.92 0.48
C TYR A 51 -11.37 22.95 -0.49
N LYS A 52 -10.59 23.90 -0.01
CA LYS A 52 -10.04 24.99 -0.84
C LYS A 52 -8.94 24.56 -1.81
N TRP A 53 -8.32 23.39 -1.59
CA TRP A 53 -7.07 23.01 -2.22
C TRP A 53 -7.16 21.79 -3.14
N GLY A 54 -8.35 21.38 -3.54
CA GLY A 54 -8.55 20.18 -4.35
C GLY A 54 -8.39 18.91 -3.52
N PHE A 55 -9.11 18.81 -2.45
CA PHE A 55 -9.09 17.72 -1.48
C PHE A 55 -9.27 16.34 -2.15
N PHE A 56 -8.44 15.36 -1.77
CA PHE A 56 -8.40 14.01 -2.32
C PHE A 56 -8.17 13.88 -3.84
N GLY A 57 -7.74 14.94 -4.52
CA GLY A 57 -7.38 14.88 -5.93
C GLY A 57 -8.53 14.78 -6.91
N PHE A 58 -9.78 14.86 -6.50
CA PHE A 58 -10.93 14.93 -7.40
C PHE A 58 -11.20 16.35 -7.87
N SER A 59 -10.20 16.93 -8.52
CA SER A 59 -10.26 18.29 -9.10
C SER A 59 -9.30 18.38 -10.28
N ASN A 60 -9.64 19.20 -11.27
CA ASN A 60 -8.79 19.44 -12.45
C ASN A 60 -7.46 20.11 -12.07
N TYR A 61 -7.50 20.99 -11.07
CA TYR A 61 -6.33 21.69 -10.54
C TYR A 61 -6.32 21.66 -9.03
N CYS A 62 -5.13 21.64 -8.46
CA CYS A 62 -4.92 21.83 -7.03
C CYS A 62 -3.64 22.62 -6.77
N VAL A 63 -3.61 23.36 -5.68
CA VAL A 63 -2.41 24.04 -5.19
C VAL A 63 -1.84 23.21 -4.06
N LYS A 64 -0.56 22.89 -4.15
CA LYS A 64 0.15 22.04 -3.20
C LYS A 64 1.44 22.69 -2.74
N ASN A 65 1.83 22.43 -1.51
CA ASN A 65 3.18 22.72 -1.04
C ASN A 65 4.16 21.79 -1.78
N SER A 66 5.27 22.34 -2.29
CA SER A 66 6.26 21.54 -3.02
C SER A 66 6.82 20.36 -2.21
N SER A 67 6.82 20.44 -0.88
CA SER A 67 7.24 19.34 -0.01
C SER A 67 6.36 18.08 -0.11
N GLY A 68 5.09 18.22 -0.51
CA GLY A 68 4.17 17.12 -0.75
C GLY A 68 4.04 16.70 -2.21
N VAL A 69 4.91 17.19 -3.10
CA VAL A 69 4.87 16.91 -4.55
C VAL A 69 6.12 16.16 -4.98
N TYR A 70 5.94 15.02 -5.60
CA TYR A 70 7.04 14.11 -5.96
C TYR A 70 7.05 13.86 -7.47
N LYS A 71 8.22 14.05 -8.10
CA LYS A 71 8.40 13.72 -9.51
C LYS A 71 8.29 12.23 -9.74
N VAL A 72 7.61 11.89 -10.83
CA VAL A 72 7.57 10.53 -11.38
C VAL A 72 8.07 10.57 -12.83
N ALA A 73 8.38 9.41 -13.41
CA ALA A 73 8.82 9.35 -14.80
C ALA A 73 7.75 9.93 -15.72
N ASN A 74 8.17 10.74 -16.69
CA ASN A 74 7.25 11.44 -17.61
C ASN A 74 6.44 10.50 -18.52
N ASP A 75 6.90 9.27 -18.69
CA ASP A 75 6.23 8.22 -19.47
C ASP A 75 5.42 7.25 -18.62
N LEU A 76 5.37 7.47 -17.30
CA LEU A 76 4.54 6.67 -16.41
C LEU A 76 3.05 6.96 -16.68
N ASN A 77 2.25 5.90 -16.79
CA ASN A 77 0.80 6.06 -16.97
C ASN A 77 0.21 6.84 -15.76
N PRO A 78 -0.59 7.90 -15.96
CA PRO A 78 -1.19 8.67 -14.87
C PRO A 78 -1.98 7.83 -13.86
N SER A 79 -2.67 6.79 -14.32
CA SER A 79 -3.38 5.86 -13.42
C SER A 79 -2.42 5.03 -12.55
N GLU A 80 -1.22 4.73 -13.05
CA GLU A 80 -0.17 4.06 -12.27
C GLU A 80 0.50 5.04 -11.30
N ALA A 81 0.72 6.30 -11.72
CA ALA A 81 1.25 7.34 -10.83
C ALA A 81 0.37 7.58 -9.60
N GLY A 82 -0.95 7.38 -9.73
CA GLY A 82 -1.91 7.43 -8.61
C GLY A 82 -1.69 6.37 -7.52
N PHE A 83 -0.82 5.39 -7.75
CA PHE A 83 -0.43 4.41 -6.74
C PHE A 83 0.69 4.91 -5.80
N MET A 84 1.24 6.10 -6.02
CA MET A 84 2.36 6.58 -5.20
C MET A 84 2.00 6.64 -3.72
N GLU A 85 0.85 7.19 -3.36
CA GLU A 85 0.40 7.25 -1.96
C GLU A 85 0.19 5.86 -1.36
N PRO A 86 -0.62 4.95 -1.95
CA PRO A 86 -0.78 3.62 -1.40
C PRO A 86 0.54 2.83 -1.35
N LEU A 87 1.43 2.99 -2.32
CA LEU A 87 2.75 2.33 -2.30
C LEU A 87 3.65 2.89 -1.19
N ALA A 88 3.60 4.19 -0.91
CA ALA A 88 4.34 4.79 0.20
C ALA A 88 3.93 4.17 1.55
N THR A 89 2.63 3.95 1.79
CA THR A 89 2.16 3.27 3.01
C THR A 89 2.65 1.83 3.10
N VAL A 90 2.77 1.14 1.97
CA VAL A 90 3.34 -0.22 1.90
C VAL A 90 4.83 -0.23 2.20
N ILE A 91 5.60 0.70 1.64
CA ILE A 91 7.03 0.84 1.91
C ILE A 91 7.25 1.16 3.40
N HIS A 92 6.45 2.05 3.97
CA HIS A 92 6.46 2.32 5.41
C HIS A 92 6.27 1.04 6.24
N GLY A 93 5.26 0.23 5.91
CA GLY A 93 5.03 -1.07 6.56
C GLY A 93 6.19 -2.05 6.40
N ALA A 94 6.78 -2.13 5.21
CA ALA A 94 7.94 -2.99 4.93
C ALA A 94 9.18 -2.59 5.75
N LYS A 95 9.43 -1.27 5.92
CA LYS A 95 10.48 -0.75 6.81
C LYS A 95 10.21 -1.12 8.27
N LYS A 96 8.98 -1.00 8.75
CA LYS A 96 8.59 -1.43 10.11
C LYS A 96 8.77 -2.94 10.31
N LEU A 97 8.50 -3.76 9.29
CA LEU A 97 8.80 -5.19 9.30
C LEU A 97 10.30 -5.48 9.28
N ARG A 98 11.14 -4.53 8.88
CA ARG A 98 12.59 -4.74 8.74
C ARG A 98 12.91 -5.94 7.85
N LEU A 99 12.24 -6.02 6.69
CA LEU A 99 12.41 -7.10 5.73
C LEU A 99 13.88 -7.26 5.33
N LYS A 100 14.33 -8.50 5.21
CA LYS A 100 15.69 -8.84 4.80
C LYS A 100 15.66 -9.74 3.57
N PRO A 101 16.68 -9.64 2.68
CA PRO A 101 16.81 -10.57 1.56
C PRO A 101 16.78 -12.02 2.04
N PHE A 102 16.19 -12.88 1.20
CA PHE A 102 16.05 -14.34 1.42
C PHE A 102 15.04 -14.76 2.49
N GLU A 103 14.39 -13.83 3.20
CA GLU A 103 13.28 -14.16 4.09
C GLU A 103 12.08 -14.67 3.29
N THR A 104 11.30 -15.59 3.88
CA THR A 104 10.01 -16.00 3.36
C THR A 104 8.92 -15.11 3.95
N VAL A 105 8.21 -14.39 3.07
CA VAL A 105 7.10 -13.50 3.42
C VAL A 105 5.80 -14.07 2.88
N VAL A 106 4.80 -14.22 3.74
CA VAL A 106 3.43 -14.56 3.32
C VAL A 106 2.59 -13.30 3.31
N VAL A 107 1.84 -13.06 2.23
CA VAL A 107 0.87 -11.98 2.12
C VAL A 107 -0.53 -12.59 2.07
N ILE A 108 -1.36 -12.28 3.07
CA ILE A 108 -2.76 -12.73 3.13
C ILE A 108 -3.63 -11.71 2.44
N GLY A 109 -4.21 -12.11 1.30
CA GLY A 109 -5.04 -11.30 0.41
C GLY A 109 -4.29 -10.78 -0.82
N ALA A 110 -4.85 -11.01 -2.02
CA ALA A 110 -4.34 -10.53 -3.30
C ALA A 110 -5.16 -9.36 -3.86
N GLY A 111 -5.72 -8.52 -3.00
CA GLY A 111 -6.27 -7.23 -3.40
C GLY A 111 -5.17 -6.26 -3.82
N THR A 112 -5.55 -5.03 -4.21
CA THR A 112 -4.59 -3.98 -4.61
C THR A 112 -3.46 -3.84 -3.59
N MET A 113 -3.79 -3.66 -2.31
CA MET A 113 -2.79 -3.45 -1.26
C MET A 113 -1.95 -4.70 -1.00
N GLY A 114 -2.57 -5.91 -1.05
CA GLY A 114 -1.83 -7.15 -0.89
C GLY A 114 -0.79 -7.37 -1.99
N LEU A 115 -1.15 -7.13 -3.25
CA LEU A 115 -0.22 -7.32 -4.39
C LEU A 115 0.90 -6.26 -4.45
N ILE A 116 0.64 -5.01 -4.00
CA ILE A 116 1.75 -4.05 -3.85
C ILE A 116 2.67 -4.43 -2.67
N ASN A 117 2.13 -4.93 -1.56
CA ASN A 117 2.95 -5.49 -0.47
C ASN A 117 3.80 -6.67 -0.97
N ALA A 118 3.21 -7.58 -1.76
CA ALA A 118 3.93 -8.73 -2.33
C ALA A 118 5.07 -8.30 -3.26
N GLN A 119 4.83 -7.33 -4.16
CA GLN A 119 5.88 -6.80 -5.03
C GLN A 119 6.96 -6.07 -4.25
N THR A 120 6.58 -5.27 -3.27
CA THR A 120 7.54 -4.58 -2.39
C THR A 120 8.42 -5.57 -1.65
N ALA A 121 7.86 -6.60 -1.02
CA ALA A 121 8.63 -7.64 -0.36
C ALA A 121 9.57 -8.37 -1.34
N LYS A 122 9.11 -8.66 -2.57
CA LYS A 122 9.95 -9.22 -3.63
C LYS A 122 11.10 -8.29 -4.03
N ALA A 123 10.85 -6.97 -4.10
CA ALA A 123 11.88 -5.97 -4.37
C ALA A 123 12.94 -5.89 -3.25
N TYR A 124 12.57 -6.17 -2.00
CA TYR A 124 13.51 -6.33 -0.89
C TYR A 124 14.30 -7.66 -0.93
N GLY A 125 14.06 -8.50 -1.94
CA GLY A 125 14.77 -9.78 -2.12
C GLY A 125 14.17 -10.95 -1.34
N CYS A 126 12.93 -10.85 -0.88
CA CYS A 126 12.23 -11.92 -0.16
C CYS A 126 11.64 -12.96 -1.13
N ARG A 127 11.51 -14.20 -0.68
CA ARG A 127 10.59 -15.17 -1.26
C ARG A 127 9.18 -14.79 -0.83
N VAL A 128 8.24 -14.67 -1.76
CA VAL A 128 6.88 -14.21 -1.44
C VAL A 128 5.85 -15.27 -1.81
N ILE A 129 5.00 -15.62 -0.86
CA ILE A 129 3.85 -16.50 -1.02
C ILE A 129 2.59 -15.66 -0.80
N VAL A 130 1.62 -15.72 -1.71
CA VAL A 130 0.35 -14.99 -1.62
C VAL A 130 -0.79 -15.97 -1.34
N SER A 131 -1.61 -15.70 -0.35
CA SER A 131 -2.79 -16.49 0.02
C SER A 131 -4.06 -15.74 -0.37
N GLU A 132 -4.96 -16.35 -1.18
CA GLU A 132 -6.17 -15.71 -1.70
C GLU A 132 -7.27 -16.74 -1.95
N MET A 133 -8.53 -16.28 -1.96
CA MET A 133 -9.70 -17.11 -2.22
C MET A 133 -10.54 -16.66 -3.44
N ILE A 134 -10.37 -15.43 -3.92
CA ILE A 134 -11.14 -14.89 -5.06
C ILE A 134 -10.45 -15.31 -6.37
N PRO A 135 -11.10 -16.08 -7.26
CA PRO A 135 -10.46 -16.63 -8.46
C PRO A 135 -9.77 -15.58 -9.35
N LYS A 136 -10.43 -14.45 -9.66
CA LYS A 136 -9.81 -13.36 -10.44
C LYS A 136 -8.50 -12.88 -9.82
N LYS A 137 -8.45 -12.75 -8.50
CA LYS A 137 -7.25 -12.26 -7.77
C LYS A 137 -6.15 -13.31 -7.72
N ILE A 138 -6.51 -14.58 -7.58
CA ILE A 138 -5.58 -15.71 -7.68
C ILE A 138 -4.89 -15.70 -9.05
N GLU A 139 -5.66 -15.59 -10.14
CA GLU A 139 -5.11 -15.55 -11.48
C GLU A 139 -4.22 -14.32 -11.72
N THR A 140 -4.62 -13.15 -11.19
CA THR A 140 -3.79 -11.95 -11.28
C THR A 140 -2.46 -12.13 -10.54
N ALA A 141 -2.48 -12.65 -9.32
CA ALA A 141 -1.27 -12.90 -8.54
C ALA A 141 -0.33 -13.91 -9.25
N LYS A 142 -0.87 -15.00 -9.82
CA LYS A 142 -0.12 -15.96 -10.66
C LYS A 142 0.47 -15.28 -11.89
N ALA A 143 -0.31 -14.44 -12.59
CA ALA A 143 0.15 -13.71 -13.78
C ALA A 143 1.21 -12.64 -13.46
N MET A 144 1.33 -12.21 -12.19
CA MET A 144 2.40 -11.36 -11.68
C MET A 144 3.63 -12.16 -11.21
N GLY A 145 3.61 -13.50 -11.34
CA GLY A 145 4.73 -14.39 -11.03
C GLY A 145 4.94 -14.64 -9.55
N PHE A 146 3.87 -14.63 -8.77
CA PHE A 146 3.89 -15.03 -7.35
C PHE A 146 3.58 -16.51 -7.19
N GLU A 147 4.13 -17.11 -6.13
CA GLU A 147 3.69 -18.40 -5.59
C GLU A 147 2.36 -18.15 -4.86
N VAL A 148 1.27 -18.84 -5.28
CA VAL A 148 -0.08 -18.54 -4.80
C VAL A 148 -0.70 -19.76 -4.17
N ILE A 149 -1.26 -19.57 -2.98
CA ILE A 149 -2.10 -20.54 -2.29
C ILE A 149 -3.56 -20.21 -2.59
N ASP A 150 -4.28 -21.13 -3.22
CA ASP A 150 -5.73 -21.06 -3.39
C ASP A 150 -6.40 -21.61 -2.13
N CYS A 151 -7.01 -20.70 -1.35
CA CYS A 151 -7.68 -21.07 -0.10
C CYS A 151 -8.98 -21.87 -0.31
N ASN A 152 -9.46 -22.01 -1.54
CA ASN A 152 -10.60 -22.89 -1.85
C ASN A 152 -10.17 -24.35 -2.02
N GLU A 153 -8.90 -24.59 -2.34
CA GLU A 153 -8.36 -25.94 -2.60
C GLU A 153 -7.60 -26.53 -1.42
N SER A 154 -7.05 -25.69 -0.54
CA SER A 154 -6.21 -26.13 0.59
C SER A 154 -6.31 -25.20 1.80
N ASP A 155 -6.07 -25.76 2.99
CA ASP A 155 -5.84 -24.95 4.18
C ASP A 155 -4.57 -24.11 4.02
N PRO A 156 -4.64 -22.76 4.10
CA PRO A 156 -3.50 -21.89 3.79
C PRO A 156 -2.38 -22.03 4.85
N VAL A 157 -2.68 -22.36 6.10
CA VAL A 157 -1.67 -22.52 7.15
C VAL A 157 -0.86 -23.79 6.91
N GLU A 158 -1.55 -24.90 6.65
CA GLU A 158 -0.86 -26.17 6.35
C GLU A 158 -0.06 -26.06 5.04
N LYS A 159 -0.59 -25.35 4.04
CA LYS A 159 0.13 -25.15 2.79
C LYS A 159 1.39 -24.30 2.94
N VAL A 160 1.36 -23.25 3.78
CA VAL A 160 2.58 -22.49 4.12
C VAL A 160 3.60 -23.39 4.80
N LYS A 161 3.20 -24.23 5.76
CA LYS A 161 4.11 -25.17 6.41
C LYS A 161 4.71 -26.17 5.41
N GLU A 162 3.91 -26.72 4.49
CA GLU A 162 4.41 -27.58 3.41
C GLU A 162 5.46 -26.87 2.55
N LEU A 163 5.15 -25.67 2.06
CA LEU A 163 6.01 -24.86 1.19
C LEU A 163 7.30 -24.38 1.88
N THR A 164 7.33 -24.37 3.20
CA THR A 164 8.46 -23.95 4.03
C THR A 164 9.10 -25.12 4.80
N GLU A 165 8.83 -26.38 4.41
CA GLU A 165 9.41 -27.57 5.04
C GLU A 165 9.16 -27.62 6.57
N GLY A 166 8.00 -27.11 7.01
CA GLY A 166 7.61 -27.05 8.44
C GLY A 166 8.17 -25.84 9.21
N ILE A 167 8.99 -25.00 8.60
CA ILE A 167 9.64 -23.85 9.28
C ILE A 167 8.62 -22.73 9.55
N GLY A 168 7.76 -22.43 8.59
CA GLY A 168 6.89 -21.26 8.59
C GLY A 168 7.52 -20.00 8.00
N ALA A 169 6.77 -18.90 7.98
CA ALA A 169 7.18 -17.64 7.40
C ALA A 169 8.01 -16.77 8.37
N ASP A 170 9.03 -16.07 7.87
CA ASP A 170 9.77 -15.05 8.62
C ASP A 170 8.90 -13.84 8.94
N ALA A 171 8.06 -13.46 7.98
CA ALA A 171 7.08 -12.39 8.17
C ALA A 171 5.75 -12.74 7.49
N VAL A 172 4.66 -12.24 8.08
CA VAL A 172 3.31 -12.33 7.50
C VAL A 172 2.73 -10.93 7.43
N ILE A 173 2.19 -10.56 6.26
CA ILE A 173 1.50 -9.30 6.02
C ILE A 173 0.01 -9.59 5.86
N VAL A 174 -0.80 -9.12 6.82
CA VAL A 174 -2.26 -9.27 6.77
C VAL A 174 -2.86 -8.09 6.03
N ALA A 175 -3.17 -8.28 4.74
CA ALA A 175 -3.74 -7.26 3.87
C ALA A 175 -5.27 -7.39 3.70
N VAL A 176 -5.92 -8.09 4.63
CA VAL A 176 -7.38 -8.29 4.70
C VAL A 176 -7.86 -8.04 6.13
N GLY A 177 -8.85 -7.17 6.29
CA GLY A 177 -9.44 -6.87 7.60
C GLY A 177 -10.41 -7.94 8.07
N ALA A 178 -9.93 -9.14 8.40
CA ALA A 178 -10.76 -10.26 8.85
C ALA A 178 -10.12 -11.01 10.02
N THR A 179 -10.95 -11.45 10.97
CA THR A 179 -10.51 -12.24 12.15
C THR A 179 -9.80 -13.54 11.75
N SER A 180 -10.31 -14.24 10.72
CA SER A 180 -9.66 -15.45 10.20
C SER A 180 -8.27 -15.19 9.65
N ALA A 181 -8.09 -14.08 8.93
CA ALA A 181 -6.78 -13.68 8.39
C ALA A 181 -5.76 -13.38 9.51
N ASN A 182 -6.20 -12.73 10.59
CA ASN A 182 -5.36 -12.50 11.77
C ASN A 182 -4.92 -13.80 12.42
N SER A 183 -5.84 -14.76 12.60
CA SER A 183 -5.52 -16.06 13.19
C SER A 183 -4.57 -16.86 12.31
N GLN A 184 -4.87 -16.97 11.02
CA GLN A 184 -4.00 -17.65 10.05
C GLN A 184 -2.60 -17.03 10.00
N GLY A 185 -2.51 -15.68 10.04
CA GLY A 185 -1.24 -15.00 10.04
C GLY A 185 -0.33 -15.37 11.20
N LEU A 186 -0.89 -15.52 12.41
CA LEU A 186 -0.15 -15.98 13.58
C LEU A 186 0.35 -17.43 13.45
N GLU A 187 -0.49 -18.31 12.87
CA GLU A 187 -0.19 -19.73 12.73
C GLU A 187 0.81 -20.03 11.61
N MET A 188 0.88 -19.14 10.59
CA MET A 188 1.84 -19.24 9.47
C MET A 188 3.26 -18.85 9.87
N LEU A 189 3.45 -18.10 10.97
CA LEU A 189 4.77 -17.63 11.38
C LEU A 189 5.68 -18.77 11.83
N LYS A 190 6.96 -18.68 11.53
CA LYS A 190 8.00 -19.57 12.05
C LYS A 190 7.99 -19.58 13.58
N GLN A 191 8.55 -20.65 14.17
CA GLN A 191 8.50 -20.90 15.62
C GLN A 191 9.08 -19.77 16.47
N ASN A 192 10.15 -19.10 16.04
CA ASN A 192 10.79 -18.01 16.78
C ASN A 192 11.07 -16.80 15.89
N ASP A 193 11.05 -15.59 16.46
CA ASP A 193 11.39 -14.33 15.82
C ASP A 193 10.54 -14.03 14.56
N GLY A 194 9.33 -14.60 14.46
CA GLY A 194 8.35 -14.30 13.42
C GLY A 194 7.74 -12.91 13.61
N ARG A 195 7.47 -12.19 12.51
CA ARG A 195 6.93 -10.83 12.52
C ARG A 195 5.63 -10.77 11.73
N MET A 196 4.58 -10.21 12.33
CA MET A 196 3.28 -10.06 11.67
C MET A 196 2.93 -8.59 11.54
N LEU A 197 2.68 -8.13 10.32
CA LEU A 197 2.20 -6.80 10.02
C LEU A 197 0.68 -6.80 9.85
N LEU A 198 -0.01 -6.07 10.71
CA LEU A 198 -1.43 -5.74 10.58
C LEU A 198 -1.55 -4.54 9.66
N PHE A 199 -1.66 -4.80 8.35
CA PHE A 199 -1.70 -3.77 7.33
C PHE A 199 -3.12 -3.26 7.07
N ALA A 200 -4.11 -4.15 7.05
CA ALA A 200 -5.49 -3.78 6.75
C ALA A 200 -6.31 -3.57 8.03
N ALA A 201 -7.09 -2.50 8.05
CA ALA A 201 -8.20 -2.33 8.97
C ALA A 201 -9.45 -3.08 8.46
N GLY A 202 -10.40 -3.38 9.35
CA GLY A 202 -11.67 -4.02 8.99
C GLY A 202 -12.83 -3.52 9.84
N TYR A 203 -14.03 -3.59 9.28
CA TYR A 203 -15.27 -3.26 9.98
C TYR A 203 -16.32 -4.34 9.72
N PRO A 204 -16.84 -5.02 10.76
CA PRO A 204 -16.52 -4.83 12.19
C PRO A 204 -15.04 -5.08 12.48
N VAL A 205 -14.54 -4.52 13.58
CA VAL A 205 -13.12 -4.64 13.97
C VAL A 205 -12.73 -6.13 14.06
N PRO A 206 -11.73 -6.59 13.30
CA PRO A 206 -11.31 -7.99 13.35
C PRO A 206 -10.63 -8.31 14.68
N GLU A 207 -11.00 -9.44 15.26
CA GLU A 207 -10.38 -9.90 16.49
C GLU A 207 -8.94 -10.36 16.25
N LEU A 208 -8.09 -10.15 17.25
CA LEU A 208 -6.74 -10.69 17.33
C LEU A 208 -6.57 -11.37 18.69
N LYS A 209 -6.67 -12.70 18.71
CA LYS A 209 -6.48 -13.50 19.94
C LYS A 209 -5.03 -13.92 20.04
N VAL A 210 -4.33 -13.37 21.02
CA VAL A 210 -2.90 -13.61 21.22
C VAL A 210 -2.66 -14.06 22.64
N ASP A 211 -1.95 -15.17 22.79
CA ASP A 211 -1.40 -15.60 24.06
C ASP A 211 -0.08 -14.85 24.33
N SER A 212 -0.03 -14.10 25.44
CA SER A 212 1.17 -13.35 25.82
C SER A 212 2.40 -14.23 26.07
N ASN A 213 2.20 -15.46 26.56
CA ASN A 213 3.29 -16.42 26.74
C ASN A 213 3.84 -16.88 25.40
N MET A 214 2.97 -17.06 24.40
CA MET A 214 3.41 -17.38 23.04
C MET A 214 4.29 -16.26 22.48
N LEU A 215 3.89 -14.99 22.61
CA LEU A 215 4.72 -13.85 22.18
C LEU A 215 6.06 -13.85 22.91
N HIS A 216 6.05 -14.04 24.23
CA HIS A 216 7.25 -14.02 25.06
C HIS A 216 8.23 -15.13 24.69
N TYR A 217 7.78 -16.38 24.67
CA TYR A 217 8.69 -17.53 24.42
C TYR A 217 9.12 -17.64 22.96
N ARG A 218 8.26 -17.29 22.01
CA ARG A 218 8.56 -17.31 20.59
C ARG A 218 9.22 -16.02 20.08
N LYS A 219 9.34 -14.98 20.92
CA LYS A 219 9.90 -13.65 20.55
C LYS A 219 9.22 -13.06 19.30
N MET A 220 7.91 -13.30 19.18
CA MET A 220 7.14 -12.81 18.04
C MET A 220 6.89 -11.31 18.15
N GLU A 221 6.77 -10.66 17.00
CA GLU A 221 6.40 -9.25 16.93
C GLU A 221 5.08 -9.07 16.18
N LEU A 222 4.18 -8.29 16.80
CA LEU A 222 2.96 -7.80 16.17
C LEU A 222 3.13 -6.32 15.88
N ILE A 223 3.01 -5.95 14.62
CA ILE A 223 3.37 -4.62 14.13
C ILE A 223 2.14 -3.99 13.48
N GLY A 224 1.72 -2.81 13.96
CA GLY A 224 0.75 -1.96 13.29
C GLY A 224 1.44 -0.95 12.38
N THR A 225 0.78 -0.57 11.29
CA THR A 225 1.24 0.46 10.36
C THR A 225 0.08 1.32 9.89
N PHE A 226 0.35 2.60 9.69
CA PHE A 226 -0.60 3.54 9.12
C PHE A 226 0.19 4.76 8.60
N GLY A 227 -0.25 5.33 7.47
CA GLY A 227 0.38 6.51 6.90
C GLY A 227 1.72 6.24 6.22
N ALA A 228 2.41 7.31 5.88
CA ALA A 228 3.73 7.30 5.25
C ALA A 228 4.44 8.64 5.46
N ASP A 229 5.77 8.64 5.44
CA ASP A 229 6.61 9.82 5.59
C ASP A 229 7.23 10.26 4.25
N HIS A 230 7.89 11.41 4.21
CA HIS A 230 8.50 11.97 3.00
C HIS A 230 9.45 11.00 2.30
N GLU A 231 10.22 10.23 3.06
CA GLU A 231 11.15 9.25 2.50
C GLU A 231 10.40 8.13 1.79
N ASP A 232 9.29 7.65 2.39
CA ASP A 232 8.46 6.60 1.80
C ASP A 232 7.82 7.04 0.49
N PHE A 233 7.34 8.29 0.40
CA PHE A 233 6.83 8.88 -0.83
C PHE A 233 7.89 8.98 -1.93
N LYS A 234 9.12 9.40 -1.58
CA LYS A 234 10.24 9.45 -2.53
C LYS A 234 10.56 8.07 -3.09
N GLU A 235 10.65 7.08 -2.22
CA GLU A 235 10.90 5.70 -2.63
C GLU A 235 9.75 5.14 -3.48
N ALA A 236 8.50 5.44 -3.14
CA ALA A 236 7.34 5.04 -3.93
C ALA A 236 7.35 5.65 -5.34
N ALA A 237 7.63 6.95 -5.46
CA ALA A 237 7.75 7.62 -6.74
C ALA A 237 8.87 7.01 -7.59
N GLN A 238 10.00 6.67 -6.98
CA GLN A 238 11.11 6.01 -7.66
C GLN A 238 10.76 4.57 -8.06
N ALA A 239 10.14 3.79 -7.17
CA ALA A 239 9.78 2.40 -7.44
C ALA A 239 8.78 2.26 -8.59
N LEU A 240 7.80 3.17 -8.69
CA LEU A 240 6.88 3.24 -9.83
C LEU A 240 7.59 3.68 -11.11
N SER A 241 8.43 4.73 -11.03
CA SER A 241 9.15 5.28 -12.20
C SER A 241 10.11 4.29 -12.82
N THR A 242 10.75 3.44 -12.00
CA THR A 242 11.67 2.39 -12.46
C THR A 242 10.98 1.05 -12.72
N LYS A 243 9.69 0.96 -12.45
CA LYS A 243 8.87 -0.26 -12.55
C LYS A 243 9.39 -1.43 -11.70
N VAL A 244 10.15 -1.15 -10.65
CA VAL A 244 10.52 -2.15 -9.63
C VAL A 244 9.25 -2.67 -8.92
N VAL A 245 8.26 -1.80 -8.76
CA VAL A 245 6.88 -2.15 -8.44
C VAL A 245 6.01 -1.82 -9.66
N ASP A 246 5.50 -2.86 -10.33
CA ASP A 246 4.64 -2.73 -11.51
C ASP A 246 3.18 -2.90 -11.12
N VAL A 247 2.43 -1.82 -11.21
CA VAL A 247 1.00 -1.76 -10.84
C VAL A 247 0.06 -1.82 -12.05
N SER A 248 0.58 -2.02 -13.25
CA SER A 248 -0.20 -2.00 -14.50
C SER A 248 -1.37 -2.98 -14.50
N LYS A 249 -1.19 -4.17 -13.90
CA LYS A 249 -2.24 -5.19 -13.75
C LYS A 249 -3.25 -4.90 -12.63
N LEU A 250 -3.03 -3.83 -11.86
CA LEU A 250 -3.87 -3.42 -10.73
C LEU A 250 -4.72 -2.20 -11.06
N VAL A 251 -4.70 -1.74 -12.30
CA VAL A 251 -5.56 -0.69 -12.85
C VAL A 251 -6.61 -1.35 -13.72
N GLU A 252 -7.88 -1.09 -13.42
CA GLU A 252 -8.98 -1.56 -14.28
C GLU A 252 -8.99 -0.80 -15.61
N GLU A 253 -9.35 -1.49 -16.70
CA GLU A 253 -9.34 -0.91 -18.04
C GLU A 253 -10.37 0.21 -18.19
N LYS A 254 -11.54 0.03 -17.55
CA LYS A 254 -12.63 1.01 -17.59
C LYS A 254 -12.28 2.23 -16.77
N LYS A 255 -12.27 3.39 -17.41
CA LYS A 255 -12.03 4.70 -16.83
C LYS A 255 -13.30 5.53 -16.84
N PHE A 256 -13.41 6.50 -15.95
CA PHE A 256 -14.57 7.38 -15.83
C PHE A 256 -14.12 8.84 -15.86
N PRO A 257 -14.85 9.75 -16.52
CA PRO A 257 -14.62 11.17 -16.37
C PRO A 257 -15.06 11.64 -14.98
N LEU A 258 -14.56 12.78 -14.53
CA LEU A 258 -14.91 13.36 -13.22
C LEU A 258 -16.42 13.58 -13.06
N SER A 259 -17.11 13.93 -14.14
CA SER A 259 -18.58 14.12 -14.17
C SER A 259 -19.37 12.83 -13.84
N ARG A 260 -18.73 11.65 -13.93
CA ARG A 260 -19.33 10.35 -13.62
C ARG A 260 -18.68 9.69 -12.40
N LEU A 261 -18.21 10.48 -11.43
CA LEU A 261 -17.51 10.00 -10.23
C LEU A 261 -18.35 8.99 -9.43
N GLN A 262 -19.67 9.19 -9.33
CA GLN A 262 -20.56 8.25 -8.64
C GLN A 262 -20.50 6.84 -9.26
N GLU A 263 -20.52 6.75 -10.58
CA GLU A 263 -20.43 5.46 -11.28
C GLU A 263 -19.06 4.80 -11.09
N ALA A 264 -17.98 5.61 -10.99
CA ALA A 264 -16.64 5.10 -10.69
C ALA A 264 -16.60 4.43 -9.29
N TYR A 265 -17.22 5.04 -8.29
CA TYR A 265 -17.36 4.46 -6.94
C TYR A 265 -18.18 3.16 -6.95
N GLU A 266 -19.28 3.14 -7.66
CA GLU A 266 -20.11 1.94 -7.81
C GLU A 266 -19.33 0.79 -8.48
N GLU A 267 -18.56 1.09 -9.52
CA GLU A 267 -17.68 0.12 -10.18
C GLU A 267 -16.60 -0.40 -9.24
N ALA A 268 -15.89 0.51 -8.57
CA ALA A 268 -14.80 0.18 -7.64
C ALA A 268 -15.26 -0.66 -6.44
N SER A 269 -16.54 -0.54 -6.07
CA SER A 269 -17.14 -1.28 -4.94
C SER A 269 -17.51 -2.72 -5.28
N LYS A 270 -17.45 -3.12 -6.56
CA LYS A 270 -17.77 -4.51 -6.96
C LYS A 270 -16.72 -5.49 -6.46
N PRO A 271 -17.14 -6.69 -6.03
CA PRO A 271 -16.19 -7.72 -5.60
C PRO A 271 -15.15 -8.05 -6.68
N GLY A 272 -13.90 -8.20 -6.28
CA GLY A 272 -12.82 -8.59 -7.20
C GLY A 272 -12.22 -7.46 -8.03
N MET A 273 -12.72 -6.22 -7.89
CA MET A 273 -12.12 -5.06 -8.59
C MET A 273 -10.80 -4.63 -7.97
N TYR A 274 -9.93 -4.10 -8.82
CA TYR A 274 -8.72 -3.37 -8.44
C TYR A 274 -8.98 -1.86 -8.49
N ARG A 275 -8.00 -1.03 -8.83
CA ARG A 275 -8.17 0.43 -8.87
C ARG A 275 -8.88 0.88 -10.12
N VAL A 276 -9.98 1.59 -9.94
CA VAL A 276 -10.73 2.28 -11.00
C VAL A 276 -10.20 3.72 -11.09
N SER A 277 -9.89 4.17 -12.31
CA SER A 277 -9.35 5.50 -12.54
C SER A 277 -10.44 6.49 -12.91
N VAL A 278 -10.35 7.69 -12.35
CA VAL A 278 -11.14 8.86 -12.74
C VAL A 278 -10.23 9.81 -13.50
N MET A 279 -10.61 10.12 -14.74
CA MET A 279 -9.90 11.07 -15.61
C MET A 279 -10.40 12.48 -15.30
N LEU A 280 -9.49 13.39 -14.99
CA LEU A 280 -9.80 14.73 -14.52
C LEU A 280 -9.87 15.76 -15.66
N ASP A 281 -9.23 15.49 -16.81
CA ASP A 281 -9.08 16.42 -17.93
C ASP A 281 -10.11 16.19 -19.06
N GLU A 282 -10.99 15.20 -18.92
CA GLU A 282 -12.05 14.94 -19.90
C GLU A 282 -13.33 15.68 -19.50
N GLU A 283 -13.74 16.65 -20.35
CA GLU A 283 -15.06 17.29 -20.30
C GLU A 283 -16.19 16.35 -20.73
#